data_7f8df1cb2f160b141f074df7859a576c
#
_entry.id   7f8df1cb2f160b141f074df7859a576c
#
_cell.length_a   1.000
_cell.length_b   1.000
_cell.length_c   1.000
_cell.angle_alpha   90.00
_cell.angle_beta   90.00
_cell.angle_gamma   90.00
#
_symmetry.space_group_name_H-M   'P 1'
#
loop_
_entity.id
_entity.type
_entity.pdbx_description
1 polymer ?
#
loop_
_entity_poly.entity_id
_entity_poly.type
_entity_poly.pdbx_seq_one_letter_code
_entity_poly.pdbx_strand_id
1 'polypeptide(L)'
;MKKIEVLVAITAFALASGVGLARAAAPDCPNDGTVRFGVEPFEAASKLVPIYEKVGELLAKQLDCKVQIFVTSSYTAEVEAMRAGRLEVGEFSPFSYVLAHQLAKADVVATFSNADGKPDTYTAGIVTWPGSGITTLKEVAGHTFGYSDPTSNSGHLFPAYALKQAGIDPDTGVKPLYSGSHTASYEALRNHKVEAAELNSQQIVSSTQAGIYKSGDFIELWRSDPIPVDPIAVRRDLDPAFKARLTHVLQTLDLTSLPTDELKMFGSGRLVPQVDASYDGIRDLVKVLNIDLGKLGE
;
A
#
# COMPACT_ATOMS: atom_id res chain seq x y z
N MET A 1 -19.17 -98.10 0.61
CA MET A 1 -18.46 -97.16 1.50
C MET A 1 -18.07 -95.96 0.66
N LYS A 2 -18.86 -94.89 0.69
CA LYS A 2 -18.60 -93.66 -0.04
C LYS A 2 -17.85 -92.66 0.87
N LYS A 3 -16.67 -92.24 0.47
CA LYS A 3 -15.91 -91.15 1.16
C LYS A 3 -16.46 -89.79 0.74
N ILE A 4 -16.82 -88.96 1.71
CA ILE A 4 -17.25 -87.62 1.50
C ILE A 4 -16.00 -86.75 1.74
N GLU A 5 -15.55 -86.03 0.69
CA GLU A 5 -14.52 -85.00 0.78
C GLU A 5 -15.19 -83.66 1.15
N VAL A 6 -14.78 -83.06 2.25
CA VAL A 6 -15.22 -81.75 2.69
C VAL A 6 -14.24 -80.72 2.17
N LEU A 7 -14.68 -79.90 1.19
CA LEU A 7 -13.93 -78.76 0.67
C LEU A 7 -14.11 -77.55 1.63
N VAL A 8 -13.05 -77.15 2.31
CA VAL A 8 -13.04 -75.92 3.14
C VAL A 8 -12.62 -74.76 2.25
N ALA A 9 -13.54 -73.87 1.91
CA ALA A 9 -13.27 -72.62 1.26
C ALA A 9 -12.80 -71.56 2.26
N ILE A 10 -11.53 -71.16 2.18
CA ILE A 10 -10.98 -70.05 2.98
C ILE A 10 -11.24 -68.75 2.21
N THR A 11 -12.20 -67.94 2.68
CA THR A 11 -12.46 -66.62 2.14
C THR A 11 -11.49 -65.62 2.80
N ALA A 12 -10.49 -65.17 2.03
CA ALA A 12 -9.59 -64.10 2.50
C ALA A 12 -10.32 -62.76 2.41
N PHE A 13 -10.59 -62.16 3.57
CA PHE A 13 -11.17 -60.84 3.73
C PHE A 13 -10.01 -59.82 3.64
N ALA A 14 -9.78 -59.18 2.49
CA ALA A 14 -8.81 -58.09 2.35
C ALA A 14 -9.37 -56.83 3.00
N LEU A 15 -8.85 -56.47 4.18
CA LEU A 15 -9.06 -55.17 4.82
C LEU A 15 -8.28 -54.13 3.99
N ALA A 16 -8.95 -53.42 3.11
CA ALA A 16 -8.45 -52.21 2.50
C ALA A 16 -8.45 -51.09 3.53
N SER A 17 -7.32 -50.91 4.23
CA SER A 17 -7.08 -49.74 5.10
C SER A 17 -7.00 -48.51 4.18
N GLY A 18 -8.12 -47.84 3.97
CA GLY A 18 -8.17 -46.53 3.36
C GLY A 18 -7.45 -45.52 4.28
N VAL A 19 -6.20 -45.19 3.96
CA VAL A 19 -5.50 -44.06 4.55
C VAL A 19 -6.21 -42.79 4.05
N GLY A 20 -7.22 -42.35 4.74
CA GLY A 20 -7.82 -41.05 4.55
C GLY A 20 -6.75 -40.00 4.82
N LEU A 21 -6.24 -39.33 3.78
CA LEU A 21 -5.45 -38.13 3.93
C LEU A 21 -6.33 -37.12 4.69
N ALA A 22 -6.10 -37.00 5.99
CA ALA A 22 -6.69 -35.94 6.79
C ALA A 22 -6.24 -34.62 6.18
N ARG A 23 -7.14 -33.96 5.46
CA ARG A 23 -6.92 -32.59 4.99
C ARG A 23 -6.79 -31.73 6.26
N ALA A 24 -5.61 -31.16 6.48
CA ALA A 24 -5.42 -30.23 7.57
C ALA A 24 -6.52 -29.16 7.48
N ALA A 25 -7.21 -28.92 8.60
CA ALA A 25 -8.20 -27.84 8.67
C ALA A 25 -7.50 -26.55 8.26
N ALA A 26 -8.18 -25.71 7.49
CA ALA A 26 -7.65 -24.39 7.17
C ALA A 26 -7.45 -23.60 8.49
N PRO A 27 -6.34 -22.83 8.64
CA PRO A 27 -6.10 -22.03 9.84
C PRO A 27 -7.30 -21.13 10.13
N ASP A 28 -7.67 -21.00 11.40
CA ASP A 28 -8.77 -20.14 11.81
C ASP A 28 -8.49 -18.67 11.46
N CYS A 29 -9.53 -17.96 11.04
CA CYS A 29 -9.43 -16.52 10.81
C CYS A 29 -9.30 -15.78 12.15
N PRO A 30 -8.50 -14.71 12.25
CA PRO A 30 -8.35 -13.93 13.47
C PRO A 30 -9.66 -13.20 13.85
N ASN A 31 -9.73 -12.62 15.04
CA ASN A 31 -10.80 -11.73 15.49
C ASN A 31 -12.21 -12.27 15.19
N ASP A 32 -12.53 -13.46 15.67
CA ASP A 32 -13.82 -14.11 15.45
C ASP A 32 -14.21 -14.24 13.97
N GLY A 33 -13.22 -14.53 13.14
CA GLY A 33 -13.43 -14.75 11.71
C GLY A 33 -13.19 -13.54 10.82
N THR A 34 -12.62 -12.44 11.35
CA THR A 34 -12.46 -11.18 10.60
C THR A 34 -11.00 -10.77 10.44
N VAL A 35 -10.59 -10.46 9.22
CA VAL A 35 -9.33 -9.79 8.86
C VAL A 35 -9.59 -8.30 8.68
N ARG A 36 -8.85 -7.45 9.36
CA ARG A 36 -8.95 -6.00 9.27
C ARG A 36 -7.83 -5.48 8.40
N PHE A 37 -8.20 -4.81 7.32
CA PHE A 37 -7.29 -4.27 6.32
C PHE A 37 -7.34 -2.74 6.34
N GLY A 38 -6.21 -2.10 6.70
CA GLY A 38 -6.00 -0.66 6.68
C GLY A 38 -5.60 -0.14 5.32
N VAL A 39 -6.04 1.06 5.00
CA VAL A 39 -5.68 1.80 3.78
C VAL A 39 -5.41 3.24 4.15
N GLU A 40 -4.28 3.77 3.72
CA GLU A 40 -3.93 5.18 3.90
C GLU A 40 -4.87 6.11 3.12
N PRO A 41 -5.16 7.33 3.62
CA PRO A 41 -6.05 8.26 2.93
C PRO A 41 -5.33 9.05 1.84
N PHE A 42 -4.68 8.37 0.87
CA PHE A 42 -3.95 9.02 -0.22
C PHE A 42 -4.87 9.75 -1.21
N GLU A 43 -6.13 9.34 -1.29
CA GLU A 43 -7.22 9.95 -2.03
C GLU A 43 -8.41 10.24 -1.09
N ALA A 44 -9.43 10.91 -1.58
CA ALA A 44 -10.67 11.14 -0.82
C ALA A 44 -11.32 9.81 -0.40
N ALA A 45 -11.75 9.69 0.85
CA ALA A 45 -12.36 8.47 1.38
C ALA A 45 -13.62 8.04 0.58
N SER A 46 -14.38 8.98 0.05
CA SER A 46 -15.54 8.71 -0.83
C SER A 46 -15.16 7.98 -2.12
N LYS A 47 -13.90 8.05 -2.54
CA LYS A 47 -13.33 7.32 -3.69
C LYS A 47 -12.71 5.99 -3.25
N LEU A 48 -11.94 5.99 -2.16
CA LEU A 48 -11.23 4.81 -1.69
C LEU A 48 -12.16 3.72 -1.15
N VAL A 49 -13.12 4.08 -0.29
CA VAL A 49 -13.98 3.11 0.39
C VAL A 49 -14.69 2.17 -0.58
N PRO A 50 -15.43 2.64 -1.61
CA PRO A 50 -16.13 1.72 -2.51
C PRO A 50 -15.22 0.79 -3.30
N ILE A 51 -13.99 1.25 -3.61
CA ILE A 51 -13.03 0.46 -4.39
C ILE A 51 -12.42 -0.62 -3.50
N TYR A 52 -11.97 -0.25 -2.29
CA TYR A 52 -11.33 -1.20 -1.38
C TYR A 52 -12.33 -2.18 -0.74
N GLU A 53 -13.62 -1.83 -0.63
CA GLU A 53 -14.66 -2.80 -0.26
C GLU A 53 -14.71 -3.95 -1.28
N LYS A 54 -14.61 -3.67 -2.58
CA LYS A 54 -14.53 -4.71 -3.61
C LYS A 54 -13.24 -5.53 -3.52
N VAL A 55 -12.09 -4.89 -3.23
CA VAL A 55 -10.83 -5.61 -2.95
C VAL A 55 -11.01 -6.53 -1.74
N GLY A 56 -11.67 -6.03 -0.68
CA GLY A 56 -12.00 -6.81 0.51
C GLY A 56 -12.90 -8.02 0.22
N GLU A 57 -13.90 -7.86 -0.66
CA GLU A 57 -14.77 -8.98 -1.10
C GLU A 57 -13.99 -10.06 -1.85
N LEU A 58 -13.08 -9.66 -2.77
CA LEU A 58 -12.22 -10.61 -3.50
C LEU A 58 -11.28 -11.35 -2.53
N LEU A 59 -10.69 -10.63 -1.59
CA LEU A 59 -9.81 -11.20 -0.57
C LEU A 59 -10.58 -12.14 0.36
N ALA A 60 -11.77 -11.75 0.82
CA ALA A 60 -12.63 -12.55 1.67
C ALA A 60 -13.00 -13.90 1.05
N LYS A 61 -13.32 -13.89 -0.25
CA LYS A 61 -13.65 -15.11 -1.00
C LYS A 61 -12.48 -16.10 -1.08
N GLN A 62 -11.24 -15.60 -1.21
CA GLN A 62 -10.06 -16.46 -1.31
C GLN A 62 -9.57 -16.94 0.07
N LEU A 63 -9.73 -16.10 1.09
CA LEU A 63 -9.36 -16.43 2.47
C LEU A 63 -10.39 -17.29 3.20
N ASP A 64 -11.65 -17.32 2.75
CA ASP A 64 -12.77 -17.87 3.51
C ASP A 64 -12.87 -17.25 4.92
N CYS A 65 -12.62 -15.93 5.01
CA CYS A 65 -12.70 -15.07 6.19
C CYS A 65 -13.54 -13.84 5.85
N LYS A 66 -14.13 -13.19 6.84
CA LYS A 66 -14.62 -11.83 6.67
C LYS A 66 -13.43 -10.89 6.48
N VAL A 67 -13.54 -9.92 5.58
CA VAL A 67 -12.55 -8.84 5.45
C VAL A 67 -13.26 -7.52 5.69
N GLN A 68 -12.68 -6.70 6.55
CA GLN A 68 -13.19 -5.37 6.85
C GLN A 68 -12.14 -4.34 6.48
N ILE A 69 -12.53 -3.39 5.63
CA ILE A 69 -11.68 -2.31 5.15
C ILE A 69 -11.79 -1.10 6.08
N PHE A 70 -10.65 -0.49 6.38
CA PHE A 70 -10.55 0.73 7.16
C PHE A 70 -9.69 1.75 6.40
N VAL A 71 -10.32 2.74 5.77
CA VAL A 71 -9.58 3.94 5.33
C VAL A 71 -9.31 4.78 6.57
N THR A 72 -8.05 4.95 6.91
CA THR A 72 -7.62 5.61 8.14
C THR A 72 -7.69 7.14 8.03
N SER A 73 -7.58 7.85 9.15
CA SER A 73 -7.64 9.31 9.16
C SER A 73 -6.33 10.00 8.77
N SER A 74 -5.21 9.29 8.84
CA SER A 74 -3.87 9.71 8.41
C SER A 74 -2.99 8.49 8.20
N TYR A 75 -1.85 8.67 7.57
CA TYR A 75 -0.85 7.62 7.36
C TYR A 75 -0.32 7.09 8.72
N THR A 76 0.00 8.00 9.64
CA THR A 76 0.42 7.61 10.99
C THR A 76 -0.67 6.84 11.75
N ALA A 77 -1.95 7.20 11.55
CA ALA A 77 -3.05 6.48 12.20
C ALA A 77 -3.13 5.01 11.77
N GLU A 78 -2.75 4.68 10.53
CA GLU A 78 -2.68 3.29 10.07
C GLU A 78 -1.55 2.53 10.76
N VAL A 79 -0.36 3.14 10.84
CA VAL A 79 0.79 2.57 11.56
C VAL A 79 0.41 2.28 13.02
N GLU A 80 -0.23 3.24 13.69
CA GLU A 80 -0.66 3.09 15.07
C GLU A 80 -1.77 2.05 15.25
N ALA A 81 -2.71 1.95 14.30
CA ALA A 81 -3.74 0.92 14.32
C ALA A 81 -3.12 -0.49 14.20
N MET A 82 -2.12 -0.67 13.33
CA MET A 82 -1.40 -1.93 13.22
C MET A 82 -0.57 -2.22 14.48
N ARG A 83 0.15 -1.22 15.02
CA ARG A 83 0.92 -1.33 16.26
C ARG A 83 0.05 -1.77 17.45
N ALA A 84 -1.16 -1.24 17.52
CA ALA A 84 -2.14 -1.57 18.55
C ALA A 84 -2.87 -2.91 18.32
N GLY A 85 -2.48 -3.68 17.29
CA GLY A 85 -3.12 -4.96 16.96
C GLY A 85 -4.54 -4.81 16.40
N ARG A 86 -4.89 -3.65 15.85
CA ARG A 86 -6.22 -3.36 15.27
C ARG A 86 -6.31 -3.65 13.78
N LEU A 87 -5.18 -3.93 13.13
CA LEU A 87 -5.09 -4.30 11.72
C LEU A 87 -4.23 -5.56 11.57
N GLU A 88 -4.61 -6.47 10.71
CA GLU A 88 -3.84 -7.64 10.30
C GLU A 88 -3.06 -7.37 9.01
N VAL A 89 -3.62 -6.54 8.14
CA VAL A 89 -3.06 -6.13 6.84
C VAL A 89 -3.10 -4.62 6.76
N GLY A 90 -2.14 -4.02 6.09
CA GLY A 90 -2.13 -2.61 5.74
C GLY A 90 -1.50 -2.39 4.37
N GLU A 91 -2.04 -1.43 3.63
CA GLU A 91 -1.43 -0.88 2.43
C GLU A 91 -0.81 0.47 2.78
N PHE A 92 0.49 0.50 2.81
CA PHE A 92 1.29 1.64 3.24
C PHE A 92 1.96 2.33 2.05
N SER A 93 2.22 3.62 2.14
CA SER A 93 3.24 4.22 1.30
C SER A 93 4.63 3.67 1.66
N PRO A 94 5.63 3.71 0.77
CA PRO A 94 6.97 3.21 1.09
C PRO A 94 7.57 3.81 2.37
N PHE A 95 7.33 5.07 2.67
CA PHE A 95 7.86 5.70 3.89
C PHE A 95 7.09 5.30 5.15
N SER A 96 5.77 5.32 5.12
CA SER A 96 4.97 4.84 6.26
C SER A 96 5.17 3.34 6.52
N TYR A 97 5.46 2.54 5.48
CA TYR A 97 5.88 1.15 5.66
C TYR A 97 7.18 1.03 6.46
N VAL A 98 8.19 1.86 6.14
CA VAL A 98 9.44 1.87 6.93
C VAL A 98 9.14 2.18 8.40
N LEU A 99 8.24 3.12 8.66
CA LEU A 99 7.76 3.42 10.00
C LEU A 99 7.00 2.25 10.63
N ALA A 100 6.05 1.64 9.89
CA ALA A 100 5.26 0.48 10.35
C ALA A 100 6.14 -0.75 10.61
N HIS A 101 7.15 -0.99 9.78
CA HIS A 101 8.11 -2.08 9.99
C HIS A 101 8.85 -1.92 11.31
N GLN A 102 9.29 -0.71 11.64
CA GLN A 102 10.02 -0.41 12.86
C GLN A 102 9.12 -0.42 14.11
N LEU A 103 7.95 0.23 14.06
CA LEU A 103 7.11 0.48 15.24
C LEU A 103 5.98 -0.54 15.41
N ALA A 104 5.41 -1.02 14.30
CA ALA A 104 4.23 -1.89 14.30
C ALA A 104 4.56 -3.35 13.92
N LYS A 105 5.84 -3.69 13.69
CA LYS A 105 6.29 -5.03 13.27
C LYS A 105 5.57 -5.49 11.99
N ALA A 106 5.35 -4.58 11.05
CA ALA A 106 4.81 -4.90 9.74
C ALA A 106 5.85 -5.64 8.90
N ASP A 107 5.46 -6.73 8.23
CA ASP A 107 6.28 -7.44 7.27
C ASP A 107 5.64 -7.30 5.89
N VAL A 108 6.33 -6.67 4.94
CA VAL A 108 5.88 -6.60 3.56
C VAL A 108 5.79 -8.00 2.96
N VAL A 109 4.72 -8.27 2.23
CA VAL A 109 4.51 -9.58 1.58
C VAL A 109 4.21 -9.43 0.09
N ALA A 110 3.61 -8.32 -0.33
CA ALA A 110 3.22 -8.09 -1.72
C ALA A 110 3.29 -6.60 -2.07
N THR A 111 3.22 -6.30 -3.37
CA THR A 111 3.02 -4.96 -3.93
C THR A 111 2.27 -5.11 -5.25
N PHE A 112 1.79 -4.00 -5.81
CA PHE A 112 1.13 -4.00 -7.12
C PHE A 112 2.14 -4.22 -8.24
N SER A 113 1.69 -4.88 -9.30
CA SER A 113 2.53 -5.16 -10.47
C SER A 113 2.21 -4.25 -11.65
N ASN A 114 3.22 -4.03 -12.47
CA ASN A 114 3.06 -3.43 -13.80
C ASN A 114 2.56 -4.49 -14.82
N ALA A 115 2.39 -4.07 -16.07
CA ALA A 115 1.93 -4.94 -17.16
C ALA A 115 2.86 -6.13 -17.45
N ASP A 116 4.15 -6.03 -17.10
CA ASP A 116 5.14 -7.09 -17.27
C ASP A 116 5.15 -8.10 -16.10
N GLY A 117 4.29 -7.93 -15.10
CA GLY A 117 4.22 -8.77 -13.90
C GLY A 117 5.38 -8.55 -12.92
N LYS A 118 6.04 -7.40 -12.99
CA LYS A 118 7.08 -6.98 -12.05
C LYS A 118 6.50 -5.96 -11.07
N PRO A 119 7.10 -5.76 -9.87
CA PRO A 119 6.74 -4.65 -9.01
C PRO A 119 6.67 -3.33 -9.79
N ASP A 120 5.56 -2.62 -9.63
CA ASP A 120 5.34 -1.35 -10.31
C ASP A 120 6.14 -0.21 -9.65
N THR A 121 6.24 0.92 -10.35
CA THR A 121 6.91 2.12 -9.84
C THR A 121 6.10 3.37 -10.20
N TYR A 122 6.30 4.42 -9.42
CA TYR A 122 5.74 5.73 -9.67
C TYR A 122 6.80 6.82 -9.44
N THR A 123 6.48 8.09 -9.66
CA THR A 123 7.40 9.20 -9.42
C THR A 123 6.77 10.24 -8.52
N ALA A 124 7.58 10.83 -7.62
CA ALA A 124 7.25 12.06 -6.93
C ALA A 124 7.62 13.26 -7.80
N GLY A 125 6.90 14.35 -7.64
CA GLY A 125 7.18 15.60 -8.33
C GLY A 125 6.96 16.81 -7.43
N ILE A 126 7.58 17.93 -7.82
CA ILE A 126 7.29 19.27 -7.31
C ILE A 126 6.84 20.10 -8.49
N VAL A 127 5.71 20.75 -8.34
CA VAL A 127 5.09 21.55 -9.39
C VAL A 127 4.62 22.91 -8.85
N THR A 128 4.41 23.85 -9.77
CA THR A 128 3.79 25.15 -9.53
C THR A 128 2.81 25.48 -10.65
N TRP A 129 1.89 26.43 -10.43
CA TRP A 129 0.97 26.88 -11.46
C TRP A 129 1.58 27.99 -12.33
N PRO A 130 1.24 28.08 -13.63
CA PRO A 130 1.70 29.15 -14.50
C PRO A 130 1.27 30.53 -13.98
N GLY A 131 2.23 31.44 -13.83
CA GLY A 131 1.99 32.79 -13.28
C GLY A 131 2.24 32.92 -11.78
N SER A 132 2.68 31.86 -11.10
CA SER A 132 3.15 31.92 -9.70
C SER A 132 4.39 32.78 -9.50
N GLY A 133 5.16 33.03 -10.57
CA GLY A 133 6.49 33.64 -10.51
C GLY A 133 7.62 32.64 -10.24
N ILE A 134 7.31 31.38 -9.96
CA ILE A 134 8.28 30.31 -9.69
C ILE A 134 8.54 29.55 -10.99
N THR A 135 9.80 29.45 -11.41
CA THR A 135 10.21 28.76 -12.64
C THR A 135 11.28 27.69 -12.39
N THR A 136 11.90 27.71 -11.22
CA THR A 136 12.92 26.75 -10.78
C THR A 136 12.65 26.26 -9.36
N LEU A 137 13.19 25.09 -9.02
CA LEU A 137 13.07 24.54 -7.66
C LEU A 137 13.63 25.47 -6.59
N LYS A 138 14.70 26.22 -6.88
CA LYS A 138 15.30 27.15 -5.93
C LYS A 138 14.42 28.35 -5.57
N GLU A 139 13.56 28.75 -6.50
CA GLU A 139 12.62 29.87 -6.30
C GLU A 139 11.43 29.47 -5.41
N VAL A 140 11.28 28.20 -5.03
CA VAL A 140 10.28 27.76 -4.03
C VAL A 140 10.59 28.30 -2.63
N ALA A 141 11.84 28.72 -2.37
CA ALA A 141 12.25 29.27 -1.08
C ALA A 141 11.38 30.46 -0.64
N GLY A 142 10.87 30.39 0.60
CA GLY A 142 10.01 31.42 1.22
C GLY A 142 8.54 31.40 0.77
N HIS A 143 8.17 30.56 -0.22
CA HIS A 143 6.81 30.43 -0.71
C HIS A 143 6.00 29.40 0.10
N THR A 144 4.67 29.40 -0.07
CA THR A 144 3.79 28.37 0.47
C THR A 144 3.98 27.08 -0.32
N PHE A 145 4.14 25.97 0.40
CA PHE A 145 4.38 24.66 -0.17
C PHE A 145 3.38 23.62 0.35
N GLY A 146 2.64 23.00 -0.56
CA GLY A 146 1.69 21.93 -0.25
C GLY A 146 2.37 20.57 -0.15
N TYR A 147 2.31 19.97 1.04
CA TYR A 147 2.59 18.55 1.28
C TYR A 147 1.27 17.79 1.46
N SER A 148 1.25 16.49 1.25
CA SER A 148 0.09 15.66 1.58
C SER A 148 0.07 15.30 3.07
N ASP A 149 0.90 14.37 3.52
CA ASP A 149 0.97 13.88 4.91
C ASP A 149 2.44 13.78 5.34
N PRO A 150 2.79 14.06 6.60
CA PRO A 150 4.17 14.00 7.08
C PRO A 150 4.87 12.65 6.87
N THR A 151 4.12 11.55 6.82
CA THR A 151 4.65 10.20 6.59
C THR A 151 4.41 9.68 5.18
N SER A 152 3.91 10.55 4.27
CA SER A 152 3.80 10.22 2.85
C SER A 152 5.18 10.19 2.18
N ASN A 153 5.40 9.19 1.36
CA ASN A 153 6.63 9.04 0.58
C ASN A 153 6.77 10.14 -0.49
N SER A 154 5.87 10.17 -1.47
CA SER A 154 5.89 11.15 -2.57
C SER A 154 5.32 12.50 -2.18
N GLY A 155 4.48 12.55 -1.16
CA GLY A 155 3.84 13.78 -0.69
C GLY A 155 4.62 14.56 0.35
N HIS A 156 5.71 14.00 0.90
CA HIS A 156 6.59 14.68 1.85
C HIS A 156 8.05 14.27 1.70
N LEU A 157 8.41 13.01 1.91
CA LEU A 157 9.81 12.58 2.03
C LEU A 157 10.66 12.97 0.81
N PHE A 158 10.20 12.65 -0.40
CA PHE A 158 10.91 12.96 -1.64
C PHE A 158 10.93 14.47 -1.95
N PRO A 159 9.82 15.23 -1.86
CA PRO A 159 9.84 16.67 -1.97
C PRO A 159 10.77 17.34 -0.96
N ALA A 160 10.76 16.93 0.31
CA ALA A 160 11.66 17.45 1.35
C ALA A 160 13.13 17.19 1.00
N TYR A 161 13.45 15.99 0.51
CA TYR A 161 14.78 15.68 0.00
C TYR A 161 15.18 16.58 -1.17
N ALA A 162 14.30 16.80 -2.15
CA ALA A 162 14.57 17.66 -3.29
C ALA A 162 14.84 19.11 -2.88
N LEU A 163 14.02 19.66 -1.97
CA LEU A 163 14.21 21.00 -1.41
C LEU A 163 15.56 21.11 -0.71
N LYS A 164 15.90 20.12 0.14
CA LYS A 164 17.20 20.08 0.84
C LYS A 164 18.37 20.05 -0.13
N GLN A 165 18.29 19.26 -1.21
CA GLN A 165 19.32 19.23 -2.26
C GLN A 165 19.45 20.57 -3.01
N ALA A 166 18.35 21.31 -3.13
CA ALA A 166 18.37 22.67 -3.68
C ALA A 166 18.88 23.76 -2.71
N GLY A 167 19.25 23.36 -1.46
CA GLY A 167 19.70 24.27 -0.41
C GLY A 167 18.57 24.95 0.36
N ILE A 168 17.35 24.42 0.27
CA ILE A 168 16.15 24.91 0.97
C ILE A 168 15.85 23.96 2.14
N ASP A 169 15.77 24.49 3.33
CA ASP A 169 15.30 23.72 4.48
C ASP A 169 13.80 23.38 4.27
N PRO A 170 13.39 22.10 4.28
CA PRO A 170 12.02 21.70 3.97
C PRO A 170 10.97 22.17 5.00
N ASP A 171 11.39 22.47 6.23
CA ASP A 171 10.50 22.85 7.33
C ASP A 171 10.44 24.38 7.53
N THR A 172 11.56 25.08 7.32
CA THR A 172 11.70 26.51 7.63
C THR A 172 12.01 27.36 6.40
N GLY A 173 12.54 26.78 5.33
CA GLY A 173 12.85 27.44 4.08
C GLY A 173 11.66 27.63 3.14
N VAL A 174 10.54 26.99 3.42
CA VAL A 174 9.22 27.16 2.80
C VAL A 174 8.18 27.43 3.90
N LYS A 175 6.93 27.72 3.50
CA LYS A 175 5.78 27.80 4.41
C LYS A 175 4.94 26.54 4.21
N PRO A 176 5.18 25.44 4.95
CA PRO A 176 4.56 24.16 4.69
C PRO A 176 3.08 24.15 5.05
N LEU A 177 2.27 23.52 4.20
CA LEU A 177 0.88 23.20 4.45
C LEU A 177 0.68 21.69 4.24
N TYR A 178 0.33 20.96 5.28
CA TYR A 178 -0.04 19.55 5.19
C TYR A 178 -1.55 19.42 4.98
N SER A 179 -1.95 18.86 3.86
CA SER A 179 -3.35 18.81 3.41
C SER A 179 -4.08 17.52 3.77
N GLY A 180 -3.35 16.49 4.23
CA GLY A 180 -3.88 15.19 4.66
C GLY A 180 -4.03 14.14 3.55
N SER A 181 -4.00 14.55 2.26
CA SER A 181 -4.04 13.64 1.12
C SER A 181 -3.45 14.27 -0.13
N HIS A 182 -3.09 13.45 -1.12
CA HIS A 182 -2.64 13.97 -2.44
C HIS A 182 -3.73 14.75 -3.16
N THR A 183 -4.99 14.29 -3.09
CA THR A 183 -6.13 15.02 -3.67
C THR A 183 -6.28 16.40 -3.05
N ALA A 184 -6.18 16.52 -1.73
CA ALA A 184 -6.31 17.82 -1.06
C ALA A 184 -5.12 18.75 -1.35
N SER A 185 -3.89 18.21 -1.46
CA SER A 185 -2.70 18.95 -1.89
C SER A 185 -2.87 19.49 -3.32
N TYR A 186 -3.29 18.61 -4.24
CA TYR A 186 -3.58 18.97 -5.62
C TYR A 186 -4.64 20.09 -5.73
N GLU A 187 -5.75 19.98 -4.97
CA GLU A 187 -6.81 21.00 -4.96
C GLU A 187 -6.32 22.32 -4.36
N ALA A 188 -5.47 22.27 -3.33
CA ALA A 188 -4.85 23.49 -2.78
C ALA A 188 -3.99 24.21 -3.82
N LEU A 189 -3.19 23.47 -4.57
CA LEU A 189 -2.35 24.03 -5.64
C LEU A 189 -3.22 24.59 -6.79
N ARG A 190 -4.18 23.83 -7.28
CA ARG A 190 -5.08 24.21 -8.37
C ARG A 190 -5.91 25.45 -8.06
N ASN A 191 -6.28 25.63 -6.79
CA ASN A 191 -7.02 26.80 -6.31
C ASN A 191 -6.11 27.93 -5.82
N HIS A 192 -4.80 27.86 -6.11
CA HIS A 192 -3.77 28.85 -5.75
C HIS A 192 -3.72 29.16 -4.23
N LYS A 193 -4.03 28.16 -3.39
CA LYS A 193 -3.89 28.26 -1.94
C LYS A 193 -2.45 28.06 -1.49
N VAL A 194 -1.66 27.39 -2.32
CA VAL A 194 -0.20 27.25 -2.21
C VAL A 194 0.44 27.61 -3.56
N GLU A 195 1.68 28.07 -3.50
CA GLU A 195 2.41 28.55 -4.68
C GLU A 195 3.18 27.42 -5.38
N ALA A 196 3.60 26.41 -4.62
CA ALA A 196 4.13 25.15 -5.11
C ALA A 196 3.61 24.00 -4.28
N ALA A 197 3.62 22.78 -4.83
CA ALA A 197 3.19 21.59 -4.09
C ALA A 197 3.83 20.32 -4.65
N GLU A 198 3.72 19.25 -3.88
CA GLU A 198 3.93 17.89 -4.37
C GLU A 198 2.87 17.52 -5.40
N LEU A 199 3.25 16.73 -6.40
CA LEU A 199 2.33 16.10 -7.33
C LEU A 199 2.96 14.84 -7.90
N ASN A 200 2.46 13.68 -7.51
CA ASN A 200 2.99 12.41 -7.98
C ASN A 200 2.31 11.93 -9.28
N SER A 201 2.93 10.96 -9.95
CA SER A 201 2.43 10.45 -11.23
C SER A 201 1.07 9.74 -11.10
N GLN A 202 0.74 9.13 -9.97
CA GLN A 202 -0.55 8.48 -9.73
C GLN A 202 -1.66 9.51 -9.59
N GLN A 203 -1.42 10.62 -8.87
CA GLN A 203 -2.37 11.74 -8.77
C GLN A 203 -2.61 12.40 -10.14
N ILE A 204 -1.57 12.52 -10.99
CA ILE A 204 -1.74 13.03 -12.36
C ILE A 204 -2.68 12.12 -13.15
N VAL A 205 -2.51 10.79 -13.08
CA VAL A 205 -3.40 9.82 -13.74
C VAL A 205 -4.82 9.96 -13.22
N SER A 206 -5.00 9.95 -11.90
CA SER A 206 -6.30 10.07 -11.23
C SER A 206 -7.02 11.37 -11.61
N SER A 207 -6.31 12.50 -11.58
CA SER A 207 -6.86 13.83 -11.92
C SER A 207 -7.16 13.98 -13.41
N THR A 208 -6.38 13.34 -14.29
CA THR A 208 -6.64 13.30 -15.72
C THR A 208 -7.92 12.54 -16.02
N GLN A 209 -8.13 11.38 -15.37
CA GLN A 209 -9.35 10.59 -15.51
C GLN A 209 -10.60 11.32 -15.01
N ALA A 210 -10.43 12.08 -13.92
CA ALA A 210 -11.50 12.94 -13.40
C ALA A 210 -11.76 14.19 -14.27
N GLY A 211 -10.96 14.43 -15.32
CA GLY A 211 -11.10 15.58 -16.21
C GLY A 211 -10.71 16.92 -15.58
N ILE A 212 -9.98 16.89 -14.45
CA ILE A 212 -9.58 18.07 -13.68
C ILE A 212 -8.11 18.44 -13.85
N TYR A 213 -7.32 17.60 -14.55
CA TYR A 213 -5.93 17.88 -14.93
C TYR A 213 -5.80 17.89 -16.46
N LYS A 214 -5.06 18.87 -16.97
CA LYS A 214 -4.67 18.97 -18.38
C LYS A 214 -3.18 19.27 -18.47
N SER A 215 -2.54 18.79 -19.54
CA SER A 215 -1.15 19.13 -19.82
C SER A 215 -0.99 20.66 -19.93
N GLY A 216 -0.03 21.20 -19.19
CA GLY A 216 0.24 22.64 -19.12
C GLY A 216 -0.46 23.37 -17.96
N ASP A 217 -1.31 22.71 -17.18
CA ASP A 217 -1.91 23.29 -15.98
C ASP A 217 -0.85 23.63 -14.91
N PHE A 218 0.27 22.92 -14.92
CA PHE A 218 1.37 23.10 -13.98
C PHE A 218 2.73 23.08 -14.68
N ILE A 219 3.71 23.74 -14.04
CA ILE A 219 5.11 23.72 -14.40
C ILE A 219 5.79 22.73 -13.46
N GLU A 220 6.43 21.71 -14.02
CA GLU A 220 7.23 20.75 -13.23
C GLU A 220 8.58 21.39 -12.91
N LEU A 221 8.88 21.49 -11.61
CA LEU A 221 10.13 22.05 -11.08
C LEU A 221 11.14 20.94 -10.75
N TRP A 222 10.66 19.75 -10.42
CA TRP A 222 11.47 18.60 -10.09
C TRP A 222 10.66 17.31 -10.20
N ARG A 223 11.35 16.21 -10.53
CA ARG A 223 10.81 14.85 -10.55
C ARG A 223 11.84 13.89 -10.00
N SER A 224 11.39 12.87 -9.25
CA SER A 224 12.23 11.80 -8.73
C SER A 224 12.58 10.77 -9.80
N ASP A 225 13.60 9.95 -9.51
CA ASP A 225 13.72 8.63 -10.13
C ASP A 225 12.51 7.76 -9.76
N PRO A 226 12.28 6.63 -10.46
CA PRO A 226 11.21 5.69 -10.14
C PRO A 226 11.29 5.19 -8.70
N ILE A 227 10.17 5.20 -8.00
CA ILE A 227 10.01 4.78 -6.62
C ILE A 227 9.18 3.48 -6.63
N PRO A 228 9.50 2.44 -5.82
CA PRO A 228 8.61 1.29 -5.66
C PRO A 228 7.21 1.74 -5.23
N VAL A 229 6.16 1.15 -5.80
CA VAL A 229 4.79 1.42 -5.34
C VAL A 229 4.52 0.81 -3.98
N ASP A 230 3.38 1.13 -3.45
CA ASP A 230 2.92 0.87 -2.10
C ASP A 230 3.00 -0.62 -1.73
N PRO A 231 3.64 -0.96 -0.60
CA PRO A 231 3.69 -2.31 -0.07
C PRO A 231 2.38 -2.70 0.62
N ILE A 232 1.97 -3.93 0.40
CA ILE A 232 0.99 -4.61 1.25
C ILE A 232 1.77 -5.36 2.33
N ALA A 233 1.54 -4.99 3.58
CA ALA A 233 2.23 -5.59 4.72
C ALA A 233 1.26 -6.28 5.67
N VAL A 234 1.73 -7.32 6.35
CA VAL A 234 0.99 -8.06 7.35
C VAL A 234 1.67 -7.95 8.71
N ARG A 235 0.89 -7.99 9.78
CA ARG A 235 1.43 -7.95 11.13
C ARG A 235 2.25 -9.22 11.42
N ARG A 236 3.45 -9.06 11.99
CA ARG A 236 4.43 -10.15 12.20
C ARG A 236 3.95 -11.20 13.18
N ASP A 237 3.18 -10.82 14.19
CA ASP A 237 2.75 -11.65 15.31
C ASP A 237 1.44 -12.43 15.05
N LEU A 238 0.96 -12.48 13.81
CA LEU A 238 -0.14 -13.36 13.43
C LEU A 238 0.24 -14.81 13.60
N ASP A 239 -0.77 -15.68 13.82
CA ASP A 239 -0.55 -17.12 13.78
C ASP A 239 0.23 -17.52 12.52
N PRO A 240 1.32 -18.29 12.63
CA PRO A 240 2.21 -18.56 11.48
C PRO A 240 1.50 -19.24 10.31
N ALA A 241 0.54 -20.15 10.57
CA ALA A 241 -0.17 -20.85 9.50
C ALA A 241 -1.18 -19.93 8.82
N PHE A 242 -1.87 -19.09 9.59
CA PHE A 242 -2.75 -18.06 9.06
C PHE A 242 -1.95 -17.02 8.25
N LYS A 243 -0.83 -16.53 8.78
CA LYS A 243 0.06 -15.58 8.10
C LYS A 243 0.55 -16.12 6.74
N ALA A 244 0.97 -17.38 6.69
CA ALA A 244 1.39 -18.02 5.46
C ALA A 244 0.25 -18.08 4.42
N ARG A 245 -0.95 -18.44 4.84
CA ARG A 245 -2.15 -18.47 3.98
C ARG A 245 -2.52 -17.06 3.49
N LEU A 246 -2.56 -16.07 4.39
CA LEU A 246 -2.84 -14.67 4.06
C LEU A 246 -1.81 -14.12 3.05
N THR A 247 -0.53 -14.39 3.30
CA THR A 247 0.56 -14.00 2.39
C THR A 247 0.36 -14.61 1.00
N HIS A 248 0.07 -15.91 0.91
CA HIS A 248 -0.15 -16.58 -0.36
C HIS A 248 -1.34 -15.96 -1.13
N VAL A 249 -2.45 -15.72 -0.43
CA VAL A 249 -3.64 -15.13 -1.05
C VAL A 249 -3.36 -13.71 -1.53
N LEU A 250 -2.68 -12.87 -0.73
CA LEU A 250 -2.29 -11.53 -1.14
C LEU A 250 -1.38 -11.55 -2.38
N GLN A 251 -0.39 -12.45 -2.44
CA GLN A 251 0.54 -12.58 -3.57
C GLN A 251 -0.11 -13.12 -4.85
N THR A 252 -1.29 -13.71 -4.76
CA THR A 252 -2.02 -14.30 -5.89
C THR A 252 -3.35 -13.60 -6.16
N LEU A 253 -3.63 -12.50 -5.45
CA LEU A 253 -4.87 -11.74 -5.59
C LEU A 253 -4.93 -11.11 -7.00
N ASP A 254 -6.05 -11.39 -7.68
CA ASP A 254 -6.33 -10.88 -9.02
C ASP A 254 -7.50 -9.88 -8.95
N LEU A 255 -7.19 -8.62 -9.21
CA LEU A 255 -8.13 -7.50 -9.21
C LEU A 255 -8.66 -7.16 -10.62
N THR A 256 -8.29 -7.92 -11.65
CA THR A 256 -8.66 -7.63 -13.05
C THR A 256 -10.15 -7.68 -13.33
N SER A 257 -10.94 -8.23 -12.39
CA SER A 257 -12.42 -8.19 -12.43
C SER A 257 -13.01 -6.85 -11.98
N LEU A 258 -12.21 -5.93 -11.42
CA LEU A 258 -12.66 -4.58 -11.08
C LEU A 258 -12.98 -3.77 -12.35
N PRO A 259 -13.88 -2.80 -12.29
CA PRO A 259 -14.13 -1.87 -13.39
C PRO A 259 -12.83 -1.18 -13.84
N THR A 260 -12.68 -0.96 -15.15
CA THR A 260 -11.44 -0.45 -15.77
C THR A 260 -10.93 0.84 -15.13
N ASP A 261 -11.82 1.76 -14.75
CA ASP A 261 -11.40 3.03 -14.15
C ASP A 261 -10.89 2.86 -12.72
N GLU A 262 -11.44 1.91 -11.97
CA GLU A 262 -10.99 1.55 -10.64
C GLU A 262 -9.65 0.76 -10.70
N LEU A 263 -9.55 -0.15 -11.69
CA LEU A 263 -8.36 -0.98 -11.90
C LEU A 263 -7.09 -0.16 -12.12
N LYS A 264 -7.19 1.00 -12.75
CA LYS A 264 -6.04 1.89 -13.01
C LYS A 264 -5.33 2.35 -11.74
N MET A 265 -5.98 2.29 -10.59
CA MET A 265 -5.37 2.58 -9.29
C MET A 265 -4.37 1.49 -8.87
N PHE A 266 -4.54 0.28 -9.39
CA PHE A 266 -3.82 -0.93 -8.99
C PHE A 266 -2.85 -1.46 -10.06
N GLY A 267 -2.33 -0.58 -10.90
CA GLY A 267 -1.37 -0.95 -11.94
C GLY A 267 -1.94 -1.96 -12.93
N SER A 268 -1.39 -3.18 -12.98
CA SER A 268 -1.91 -4.27 -13.81
C SER A 268 -3.15 -4.98 -13.22
N GLY A 269 -3.54 -4.64 -11.99
CA GLY A 269 -4.58 -5.32 -11.24
C GLY A 269 -4.13 -6.63 -10.60
N ARG A 270 -2.84 -6.86 -10.48
CA ARG A 270 -2.27 -8.05 -9.83
C ARG A 270 -1.25 -7.66 -8.79
N LEU A 271 -1.18 -8.44 -7.73
CA LEU A 271 -0.14 -8.33 -6.74
C LEU A 271 0.97 -9.33 -7.03
N VAL A 272 2.19 -8.95 -6.64
CA VAL A 272 3.40 -9.78 -6.77
C VAL A 272 4.15 -9.79 -5.45
N PRO A 273 4.95 -10.83 -5.14
CA PRO A 273 5.77 -10.86 -3.96
C PRO A 273 6.68 -9.64 -3.87
N GLN A 274 6.86 -9.11 -2.66
CA GLN A 274 7.75 -7.99 -2.39
C GLN A 274 8.58 -8.29 -1.13
N VAL A 275 9.78 -7.68 -1.07
CA VAL A 275 10.73 -7.89 0.03
C VAL A 275 11.11 -6.56 0.69
N ASP A 276 11.44 -6.62 1.97
CA ASP A 276 11.77 -5.46 2.79
C ASP A 276 12.95 -4.63 2.25
N ALA A 277 13.97 -5.29 1.70
CA ALA A 277 15.14 -4.64 1.12
C ALA A 277 14.82 -3.71 -0.06
N SER A 278 13.66 -3.87 -0.71
CA SER A 278 13.22 -2.97 -1.79
C SER A 278 13.00 -1.53 -1.29
N TYR A 279 12.88 -1.34 0.02
CA TYR A 279 12.63 -0.04 0.66
C TYR A 279 13.88 0.53 1.37
N ASP A 280 15.08 -0.06 1.15
CA ASP A 280 16.32 0.45 1.74
C ASP A 280 16.65 1.88 1.28
N GLY A 281 16.37 2.21 0.01
CA GLY A 281 16.52 3.57 -0.49
C GLY A 281 15.66 4.60 0.27
N ILE A 282 14.49 4.20 0.75
CA ILE A 282 13.63 5.05 1.58
C ILE A 282 14.27 5.26 2.96
N ARG A 283 14.83 4.20 3.57
CA ARG A 283 15.57 4.29 4.84
C ARG A 283 16.77 5.22 4.74
N ASP A 284 17.44 5.25 3.59
CA ASP A 284 18.59 6.14 3.38
C ASP A 284 18.13 7.60 3.24
N LEU A 285 16.99 7.89 2.60
CA LEU A 285 16.43 9.24 2.59
C LEU A 285 16.04 9.71 4.00
N VAL A 286 15.44 8.85 4.81
CA VAL A 286 15.11 9.13 6.22
C VAL A 286 16.37 9.57 6.98
N LYS A 287 17.49 8.85 6.80
CA LYS A 287 18.79 9.20 7.41
C LYS A 287 19.32 10.54 6.89
N VAL A 288 19.29 10.77 5.58
CA VAL A 288 19.77 12.01 4.95
C VAL A 288 18.99 13.22 5.46
N LEU A 289 17.68 13.06 5.68
CA LEU A 289 16.82 14.11 6.22
C LEU A 289 16.90 14.25 7.74
N ASN A 290 17.59 13.33 8.44
CA ASN A 290 17.66 13.24 9.89
C ASN A 290 16.28 13.09 10.56
N ILE A 291 15.37 12.36 9.92
CA ILE A 291 14.02 12.13 10.46
C ILE A 291 14.09 11.12 11.60
N ASP A 292 13.56 11.50 12.75
CA ASP A 292 13.39 10.60 13.89
C ASP A 292 12.05 9.87 13.77
N LEU A 293 12.10 8.60 13.35
CA LEU A 293 10.91 7.77 13.18
C LEU A 293 10.12 7.58 14.49
N GLY A 294 10.80 7.60 15.64
CA GLY A 294 10.14 7.47 16.95
C GLY A 294 9.18 8.62 17.22
N LYS A 295 9.55 9.84 16.82
CA LYS A 295 8.71 11.04 17.02
C LYS A 295 7.52 11.13 16.07
N LEU A 296 7.57 10.45 14.94
CA LEU A 296 6.43 10.42 14.00
C LEU A 296 5.30 9.50 14.49
N GLY A 297 5.58 8.60 15.43
CA GLY A 297 4.61 7.70 16.05
C GLY A 297 4.07 8.18 17.40
N GLU A 298 4.38 9.40 17.81
CA GLU A 298 3.85 10.07 19.03
C GLU A 298 2.73 11.05 18.63
#